data_a3691549274437822086d85ba7792bd5
#
_entry.id   a3691549274437822086d85ba7792bd5
#
_cell.length_a   1.000
_cell.length_b   1.000
_cell.length_c   1.000
_cell.angle_alpha   90.00
_cell.angle_beta   90.00
_cell.angle_gamma   90.00
#
_symmetry.space_group_name_H-M   'P 1'
#
loop_
_entity.id
_entity.type
_entity.pdbx_description
1 polymer ?
#
loop_
_entity_poly.entity_id
_entity_poly.type
_entity_poly.pdbx_seq_one_letter_code
_entity_poly.pdbx_strand_id
1 'polypeptide(L)'
;MDLAEFREYCLTKPGAREGTPFGPDVLVFKVGGKMFALAALDEVPTTVNLKCDPDLALDLRDRYDQVRPGYHMNKKHWNTVEIESGIPAVELRKMIDHSYDLVMRSLPKVAQPNQRRPRASRSSR
;
A
#
# COMPACT_ATOMS: atom_id res chain seq x y z
N MET A 1 -8.30 9.18 -7.27
CA MET A 1 -6.92 9.41 -6.75
C MET A 1 -5.96 9.24 -7.91
N ASP A 2 -5.15 10.25 -8.18
CA ASP A 2 -4.12 10.11 -9.21
C ASP A 2 -2.81 9.55 -8.62
N LEU A 3 -1.83 9.31 -9.48
CA LEU A 3 -0.57 8.72 -9.06
C LEU A 3 0.18 9.62 -8.07
N ALA A 4 0.15 10.94 -8.27
CA ALA A 4 0.84 11.88 -7.38
C ALA A 4 0.21 11.85 -5.98
N GLU A 5 -1.11 11.81 -5.90
CA GLU A 5 -1.83 11.70 -4.62
C GLU A 5 -1.55 10.35 -3.94
N PHE A 6 -1.52 9.27 -4.72
CA PHE A 6 -1.18 7.94 -4.21
C PHE A 6 0.23 7.93 -3.59
N ARG A 7 1.20 8.46 -4.34
CA ARG A 7 2.60 8.55 -3.89
C ARG A 7 2.69 9.36 -2.59
N GLU A 8 2.06 10.53 -2.59
CA GLU A 8 2.08 11.41 -1.42
C GLU A 8 1.51 10.71 -0.20
N TYR A 9 0.38 10.03 -0.36
CA TYR A 9 -0.25 9.33 0.75
C TYR A 9 0.63 8.19 1.29
N CYS A 10 1.21 7.38 0.41
CA CYS A 10 2.12 6.31 0.82
C CYS A 10 3.30 6.85 1.63
N LEU A 11 3.84 8.01 1.22
CA LEU A 11 5.00 8.60 1.88
C LEU A 11 4.66 9.26 3.22
N THR A 12 3.37 9.46 3.54
CA THR A 12 2.99 9.91 4.89
C THR A 12 3.13 8.82 5.94
N LYS A 13 3.24 7.56 5.52
CA LYS A 13 3.33 6.45 6.46
C LYS A 13 4.70 6.43 7.14
N PRO A 14 4.75 6.24 8.48
CA PRO A 14 6.02 6.22 9.21
C PRO A 14 7.02 5.23 8.63
N GLY A 15 8.22 5.69 8.35
CA GLY A 15 9.30 4.86 7.83
C GLY A 15 9.18 4.46 6.37
N ALA A 16 8.16 4.97 5.66
CA ALA A 16 7.97 4.64 4.24
C ALA A 16 9.08 5.24 3.38
N ARG A 17 9.57 4.43 2.45
CA ARG A 17 10.59 4.84 1.48
C ARG A 17 10.17 4.38 0.10
N GLU A 18 10.48 5.17 -0.91
CA GLU A 18 10.19 4.84 -2.30
C GLU A 18 11.46 4.53 -3.07
N GLY A 19 11.31 3.80 -4.17
CA GLY A 19 12.42 3.48 -5.06
C GLY A 19 11.95 2.74 -6.29
N THR A 20 12.87 2.46 -7.19
CA THR A 20 12.58 1.76 -8.44
C THR A 20 13.51 0.53 -8.59
N PRO A 21 13.47 -0.44 -7.63
CA PRO A 21 14.38 -1.58 -7.66
C PRO A 21 14.15 -2.52 -8.85
N PHE A 22 12.99 -2.43 -9.49
CA PHE A 22 12.62 -3.28 -10.63
C PHE A 22 12.67 -2.52 -11.96
N GLY A 23 13.31 -1.35 -11.99
CA GLY A 23 13.42 -0.55 -13.19
C GLY A 23 12.54 0.70 -13.14
N PRO A 24 12.60 1.56 -14.18
CA PRO A 24 11.98 2.88 -14.14
C PRO A 24 10.46 2.88 -14.24
N ASP A 25 9.84 1.75 -14.61
CA ASP A 25 8.39 1.69 -14.83
C ASP A 25 7.60 1.23 -13.61
N VAL A 26 8.27 0.89 -12.51
CA VAL A 26 7.60 0.41 -11.30
C VAL A 26 8.13 1.17 -10.07
N LEU A 27 7.26 1.96 -9.48
CA LEU A 27 7.58 2.68 -8.25
C LEU A 27 7.17 1.81 -7.06
N VAL A 28 8.11 1.57 -6.14
CA VAL A 28 7.90 0.67 -5.00
C VAL A 28 7.99 1.45 -3.71
N PHE A 29 7.08 1.16 -2.78
CA PHE A 29 7.08 1.74 -1.44
C PHE A 29 7.34 0.64 -0.42
N LYS A 30 8.32 0.87 0.45
CA LYS A 30 8.75 -0.11 1.46
C LYS A 30 8.69 0.48 2.86
N VAL A 31 8.51 -0.39 3.83
CA VAL A 31 8.72 -0.09 5.25
C VAL A 31 9.54 -1.23 5.84
N GLY A 32 10.61 -0.90 6.56
CA GLY A 32 11.51 -1.91 7.12
C GLY A 32 12.08 -2.87 6.08
N GLY A 33 12.29 -2.40 4.86
CA GLY A 33 12.84 -3.20 3.77
C GLY A 33 11.83 -4.08 3.04
N LYS A 34 10.56 -4.08 3.43
CA LYS A 34 9.51 -4.88 2.78
C LYS A 34 8.53 -4.00 2.02
N MET A 35 8.11 -4.45 0.85
CA MET A 35 7.14 -3.72 0.01
C MET A 35 5.75 -3.73 0.64
N PHE A 36 5.08 -2.57 0.62
CA PHE A 36 3.65 -2.50 0.95
C PHE A 36 2.82 -1.92 -0.20
N ALA A 37 3.45 -1.32 -1.19
CA ALA A 37 2.75 -0.79 -2.36
C ALA A 37 3.68 -0.77 -3.56
N LEU A 38 3.12 -1.02 -4.75
CA LEU A 38 3.82 -0.86 -6.02
C LEU A 38 2.88 -0.12 -6.98
N ALA A 39 3.43 0.82 -7.74
CA ALA A 39 2.66 1.54 -8.76
C ALA A 39 3.28 1.28 -10.13
N ALA A 40 2.44 0.85 -11.08
CA ALA A 40 2.85 0.67 -12.47
C ALA A 40 2.77 2.02 -13.17
N LEU A 41 3.92 2.58 -13.53
CA LEU A 41 4.01 3.94 -14.07
C LEU A 41 3.62 4.03 -15.55
N ASP A 42 3.62 2.90 -16.24
CA ASP A 42 3.34 2.81 -17.68
C ASP A 42 1.95 2.25 -18.00
N GLU A 43 1.11 2.02 -16.98
CA GLU A 43 -0.23 1.47 -17.16
C GLU A 43 -1.29 2.56 -17.31
N VAL A 44 -2.25 2.32 -18.21
CA VAL A 44 -3.42 3.19 -18.38
C VAL A 44 -4.63 2.26 -18.47
N PRO A 45 -5.60 2.36 -17.56
CA PRO A 45 -5.62 3.24 -16.38
C PRO A 45 -4.55 2.86 -15.35
N THR A 46 -4.19 3.82 -14.50
CA THR A 46 -3.14 3.63 -13.50
C THR A 46 -3.51 2.53 -12.51
N THR A 47 -2.63 1.56 -12.34
CA THR A 47 -2.82 0.47 -11.39
C THR A 47 -1.74 0.46 -10.33
N VAL A 48 -2.14 0.00 -9.13
CA VAL A 48 -1.22 -0.22 -8.02
C VAL A 48 -1.44 -1.62 -7.49
N ASN A 49 -0.43 -2.17 -6.82
CA ASN A 49 -0.56 -3.43 -6.10
C ASN A 49 -0.45 -3.16 -4.61
N LEU A 50 -1.40 -3.68 -3.85
CA LEU A 50 -1.47 -3.50 -2.39
C LEU A 50 -1.66 -4.87 -1.74
N LYS A 51 -0.92 -5.08 -0.65
CA LYS A 51 -1.06 -6.31 0.13
C LYS A 51 -2.39 -6.30 0.87
N CYS A 52 -3.00 -7.47 1.02
CA CYS A 52 -4.31 -7.56 1.63
C CYS A 52 -4.50 -8.91 2.32
N ASP A 53 -5.21 -8.88 3.45
CA ASP A 53 -5.69 -10.10 4.08
C ASP A 53 -6.52 -10.89 3.06
N PRO A 54 -6.34 -12.23 2.94
CA PRO A 54 -7.02 -13.01 1.91
C PRO A 54 -8.53 -12.88 1.86
N ASP A 55 -9.20 -12.87 3.01
CA ASP A 55 -10.66 -12.75 3.05
C ASP A 55 -11.12 -11.38 2.60
N LEU A 56 -10.44 -10.33 3.06
CA LEU A 56 -10.72 -8.96 2.61
C LEU A 56 -10.40 -8.79 1.13
N ALA A 57 -9.35 -9.44 0.64
CA ALA A 57 -8.99 -9.37 -0.78
C ALA A 57 -10.13 -9.89 -1.66
N LEU A 58 -10.73 -11.03 -1.29
CA LEU A 58 -11.87 -11.59 -2.00
C LEU A 58 -13.09 -10.67 -1.94
N ASP A 59 -13.37 -10.10 -0.78
CA ASP A 59 -14.48 -9.17 -0.58
C ASP A 59 -14.32 -7.92 -1.45
N LEU A 60 -13.12 -7.36 -1.51
CA LEU A 60 -12.85 -6.17 -2.33
C LEU A 60 -12.98 -6.47 -3.82
N ARG A 61 -12.51 -7.64 -4.27
CA ARG A 61 -12.64 -8.08 -5.67
C ARG A 61 -14.11 -8.26 -6.06
N ASP A 62 -14.93 -8.74 -5.12
CA ASP A 62 -16.35 -8.93 -5.34
C ASP A 62 -17.08 -7.58 -5.37
N ARG A 63 -16.66 -6.64 -4.53
CA ARG A 63 -17.30 -5.33 -4.38
C ARG A 63 -16.92 -4.35 -5.49
N TYR A 64 -15.70 -4.43 -6.00
CA TYR A 64 -15.19 -3.46 -6.98
C TYR A 64 -14.61 -4.17 -8.21
N ASP A 65 -15.13 -3.84 -9.38
CA ASP A 65 -14.56 -4.32 -10.65
C ASP A 65 -13.14 -3.83 -10.85
N GLN A 66 -12.78 -2.71 -10.23
CA GLN A 66 -11.45 -2.11 -10.31
C GLN A 66 -10.41 -2.86 -9.48
N VAL A 67 -10.83 -3.83 -8.66
CA VAL A 67 -9.93 -4.64 -7.82
C VAL A 67 -9.85 -6.05 -8.37
N ARG A 68 -8.63 -6.50 -8.65
CA ARG A 68 -8.35 -7.80 -9.24
C ARG A 68 -7.24 -8.52 -8.44
N PRO A 69 -7.09 -9.84 -8.61
CA PRO A 69 -5.94 -10.54 -8.03
C PRO A 69 -4.62 -9.91 -8.48
N GLY A 70 -3.65 -9.86 -7.59
CA GLY A 70 -2.39 -9.20 -7.86
C GLY A 70 -1.65 -9.77 -9.06
N TYR A 71 -1.45 -8.95 -10.09
CA TYR A 71 -0.76 -9.32 -11.30
C TYR A 71 0.74 -9.42 -11.01
N HIS A 72 1.35 -10.55 -11.37
CA HIS A 72 2.76 -10.87 -11.07
C HIS A 72 3.10 -10.92 -9.57
N MET A 73 2.06 -11.02 -8.72
CA MET A 73 2.22 -11.08 -7.27
C MET A 73 1.57 -12.36 -6.73
N ASN A 74 1.74 -12.63 -5.45
CA ASN A 74 0.98 -13.68 -4.79
C ASN A 74 -0.49 -13.27 -4.73
N LYS A 75 -1.33 -13.94 -5.53
CA LYS A 75 -2.74 -13.56 -5.73
C LYS A 75 -3.60 -13.72 -4.50
N LYS A 76 -3.16 -14.53 -3.52
CA LYS A 76 -3.88 -14.70 -2.27
C LYS A 76 -3.72 -13.49 -1.35
N HIS A 77 -2.56 -12.84 -1.40
CA HIS A 77 -2.19 -11.77 -0.49
C HIS A 77 -2.05 -10.39 -1.14
N TRP A 78 -2.25 -10.28 -2.44
CA TRP A 78 -2.10 -9.02 -3.17
C TRP A 78 -3.26 -8.77 -4.11
N ASN A 79 -3.70 -7.51 -4.16
CA ASN A 79 -4.67 -7.03 -5.13
C ASN A 79 -4.02 -6.01 -6.06
N THR A 80 -4.43 -6.05 -7.34
CA THR A 80 -4.18 -5.00 -8.31
C THR A 80 -5.40 -4.09 -8.32
N VAL A 81 -5.20 -2.79 -8.14
CA VAL A 81 -6.28 -1.81 -7.99
C VAL A 81 -6.11 -0.67 -8.98
N GLU A 82 -7.18 -0.37 -9.74
CA GLU A 82 -7.22 0.83 -10.58
C GLU A 82 -7.60 2.00 -9.68
N ILE A 83 -6.71 2.98 -9.57
CA ILE A 83 -6.90 4.07 -8.60
C ILE A 83 -7.63 5.29 -9.17
N GLU A 84 -7.80 5.37 -10.51
CA GLU A 84 -8.46 6.48 -11.17
C GLU A 84 -9.80 6.11 -11.79
N SER A 85 -10.35 4.94 -11.46
CA SER A 85 -11.50 4.35 -12.14
C SER A 85 -12.76 4.28 -11.28
N GLY A 86 -12.90 5.16 -10.30
CA GLY A 86 -14.16 5.35 -9.59
C GLY A 86 -14.22 4.91 -8.13
N ILE A 87 -13.22 4.21 -7.61
CA ILE A 87 -13.20 3.87 -6.18
C ILE A 87 -12.97 5.17 -5.39
N PRO A 88 -13.82 5.46 -4.39
CA PRO A 88 -13.64 6.68 -3.58
C PRO A 88 -12.26 6.74 -2.93
N ALA A 89 -11.68 7.94 -2.89
CA ALA A 89 -10.33 8.13 -2.31
C ALA A 89 -10.25 7.66 -0.87
N VAL A 90 -11.32 7.81 -0.08
CA VAL A 90 -11.34 7.33 1.31
C VAL A 90 -11.18 5.81 1.37
N GLU A 91 -11.77 5.07 0.43
CA GLU A 91 -11.63 3.62 0.38
C GLU A 91 -10.24 3.20 -0.08
N LEU A 92 -9.68 3.92 -1.04
CA LEU A 92 -8.29 3.67 -1.49
C LEU A 92 -7.31 3.91 -0.34
N ARG A 93 -7.49 4.96 0.44
CA ARG A 93 -6.63 5.22 1.60
C ARG A 93 -6.72 4.09 2.62
N LYS A 94 -7.93 3.54 2.85
CA LYS A 94 -8.11 2.38 3.74
C LYS A 94 -7.34 1.17 3.23
N MET A 95 -7.33 0.94 1.92
CA MET A 95 -6.58 -0.16 1.31
C MET A 95 -5.08 0.02 1.49
N ILE A 96 -4.59 1.24 1.35
CA ILE A 96 -3.17 1.57 1.56
C ILE A 96 -2.80 1.37 3.03
N ASP A 97 -3.63 1.88 3.94
CA ASP A 97 -3.43 1.73 5.39
C ASP A 97 -3.35 0.26 5.79
N HIS A 98 -4.27 -0.54 5.27
CA HIS A 98 -4.34 -1.97 5.56
C HIS A 98 -3.07 -2.68 5.08
N SER A 99 -2.63 -2.39 3.85
CA SER A 99 -1.42 -2.97 3.28
C SER A 99 -0.19 -2.61 4.13
N TYR A 100 -0.06 -1.33 4.48
CA TYR A 100 1.04 -0.87 5.32
C TYR A 100 1.03 -1.58 6.67
N ASP A 101 -0.13 -1.67 7.32
CA ASP A 101 -0.26 -2.29 8.63
C ASP A 101 0.11 -3.76 8.61
N LEU A 102 -0.30 -4.50 7.57
CA LEU A 102 0.05 -5.91 7.42
C LEU A 102 1.55 -6.11 7.33
N VAL A 103 2.21 -5.30 6.52
CA VAL A 103 3.67 -5.40 6.34
C VAL A 103 4.39 -4.99 7.62
N MET A 104 3.96 -3.89 8.22
CA MET A 104 4.57 -3.37 9.44
C MET A 104 4.49 -4.39 10.59
N ARG A 105 3.33 -5.05 10.76
CA ARG A 105 3.16 -6.09 11.79
C ARG A 105 4.03 -7.31 11.54
N SER A 106 4.40 -7.58 10.30
CA SER A 106 5.24 -8.73 9.94
C SER A 106 6.73 -8.50 10.25
N LEU A 107 7.11 -7.26 10.55
CA LEU A 107 8.50 -6.91 10.84
C LEU A 107 8.88 -7.25 12.26
N PRO A 108 10.17 -7.59 12.51
CA PRO A 108 10.68 -7.66 13.88
C PRO A 108 10.51 -6.29 14.54
N LYS A 109 10.29 -6.27 15.86
CA LYS A 109 10.10 -5.01 16.60
C LYS A 109 11.19 -3.99 16.35
N VAL A 110 12.42 -4.44 16.24
CA VAL A 110 13.57 -3.55 16.01
C VAL A 110 13.53 -2.86 14.65
N ALA A 111 12.79 -3.41 13.68
CA ALA A 111 12.67 -2.84 12.35
C ALA A 111 11.37 -2.05 12.16
N GLN A 112 10.48 -2.04 13.16
CA GLN A 112 9.23 -1.28 13.08
C GLN A 112 9.49 0.20 13.37
N PRO A 113 8.96 1.11 12.54
CA PRO A 113 9.09 2.54 12.82
C PRO A 113 8.30 2.92 14.06
N ASN A 114 8.77 3.94 14.77
CA ASN A 114 8.06 4.49 15.92
C ASN A 114 6.91 5.36 15.43
N GLN A 115 5.70 4.92 15.70
CA GLN A 115 4.49 5.59 15.26
C GLN A 115 3.86 6.48 16.32
N ARG A 116 4.38 6.43 17.56
CA ARG A 116 3.77 7.17 18.64
C ARG A 116 4.33 8.55 18.78
N ARG A 117 4.00 9.10 18.92
CA ARG A 117 4.65 9.95 19.04
C ARG A 117 4.28 10.87 19.37
N PRO A 118 4.32 10.75 19.49
CA PRO A 118 4.30 11.31 19.86
C PRO A 118 3.80 11.84 20.66
N ARG A 119 3.50 11.59 21.06
CA ARG A 119 3.11 11.52 21.57
C ARG A 119 3.37 11.64 22.37
N ALA A 120 3.52 11.50 22.68
CA ALA A 120 4.00 11.11 23.20
C ALA A 120 4.05 11.24 23.84
N SER A 121 3.98 11.37 24.00
CA SER A 121 4.26 11.06 24.38
C SER A 121 4.04 11.30 24.94
N ARG A 122 3.66 11.59 25.39
CA ARG A 122 3.52 11.29 25.66
C ARG A 122 3.78 11.16 26.34
N SER A 123 3.84 11.20 26.71
CA SER A 123 4.28 10.63 27.10
C SER A 123 4.48 10.19 27.52
N SER A 124 4.45 10.47 27.95
CA SER A 124 4.90 9.80 28.11
C SER A 124 4.97 9.45 28.39
N ARG A 125 4.93 9.71 29.03
CA ARG A 125 5.07 9.14 28.93
C ARG A 125 5.00 8.86 29.20
#